data_895507e57ba1ebeb865b1e8c1daf9210
#
_entry.id   895507e57ba1ebeb865b1e8c1daf9210
#
_cell.length_a   1.000
_cell.length_b   1.000
_cell.length_c   1.000
_cell.angle_alpha   90.00
_cell.angle_beta   90.00
_cell.angle_gamma   90.00
#
_symmetry.space_group_name_H-M   'P 1'
#
loop_
_entity.id
_entity.type
_entity.pdbx_description
1 polymer ?
#
loop_
_entity_poly.entity_id
_entity_poly.type
_entity_poly.pdbx_seq_one_letter_code
_entity_poly.pdbx_strand_id
1 'polypeptide(L)'
;MIRINNLAVPFDDKSDLKKTVAKRLKLPLQAVLEVVVVRKAIDARRRNNSKINFVYSLDVRISENEQKLINKFKKDNNVMITPNRQREEILYGDIKLKHAPIVIGLGPAGLLAAYTL
;
A
#
# COMPACT_ATOMS: atom_id res chain seq x y z
N MET A 1 -5.72 -11.66 4.18
CA MET A 1 -4.35 -11.24 3.75
C MET A 1 -3.74 -10.34 4.81
N ILE A 2 -2.42 -10.30 4.84
CA ILE A 2 -1.66 -9.46 5.77
C ILE A 2 -1.04 -8.30 4.99
N ARG A 3 -1.20 -7.08 5.48
CA ARG A 3 -0.54 -5.90 4.93
C ARG A 3 0.78 -5.64 5.66
N ILE A 4 1.84 -5.46 4.87
CA ILE A 4 3.14 -4.98 5.35
C ILE A 4 3.35 -3.59 4.78
N ASN A 5 3.48 -2.59 5.63
CA ASN A 5 3.80 -1.23 5.24
C ASN A 5 5.29 -0.93 5.48
N ASN A 6 5.80 0.07 4.77
CA ASN A 6 7.14 0.61 4.94
C ASN A 6 8.27 -0.44 4.86
N LEU A 7 8.10 -1.47 4.02
CA LEU A 7 9.16 -2.44 3.75
C LEU A 7 10.22 -1.78 2.86
N ALA A 8 11.35 -1.45 3.46
CA ALA A 8 12.48 -0.88 2.74
C ALA A 8 13.32 -2.00 2.09
N VAL A 9 13.58 -1.86 0.80
CA VAL A 9 14.42 -2.75 0.00
C VAL A 9 15.46 -1.89 -0.71
N PRO A 10 16.77 -2.17 -0.60
CA PRO A 10 17.80 -1.41 -1.30
C PRO A 10 17.53 -1.35 -2.80
N PHE A 11 17.84 -0.21 -3.42
CA PHE A 11 17.60 0.00 -4.85
C PHE A 11 18.34 -1.00 -5.74
N ASP A 12 19.52 -1.43 -5.30
CA ASP A 12 20.40 -2.38 -5.96
C ASP A 12 20.05 -3.86 -5.63
N ASP A 13 19.13 -4.11 -4.72
CA ASP A 13 18.71 -5.45 -4.36
C ASP A 13 17.76 -6.03 -5.44
N LYS A 14 18.25 -7.03 -6.16
CA LYS A 14 17.50 -7.78 -7.18
C LYS A 14 16.80 -9.02 -6.63
N SER A 15 16.78 -9.19 -5.31
CA SER A 15 16.13 -10.35 -4.70
C SER A 15 14.62 -10.32 -4.93
N ASP A 16 14.02 -11.51 -5.00
CA ASP A 16 12.58 -11.66 -5.11
C ASP A 16 11.89 -11.08 -3.85
N LEU A 17 10.89 -10.22 -4.07
CA LEU A 17 10.07 -9.65 -2.99
C LEU A 17 9.49 -10.74 -2.07
N LYS A 18 9.16 -11.91 -2.63
CA LYS A 18 8.66 -13.05 -1.86
C LYS A 18 9.66 -13.52 -0.81
N LYS A 19 10.97 -13.55 -1.14
CA LYS A 19 12.06 -13.90 -0.20
C LYS A 19 12.19 -12.83 0.89
N THR A 20 12.12 -11.56 0.50
CA THR A 20 12.21 -10.44 1.45
C THR A 20 11.05 -10.43 2.43
N VAL A 21 9.84 -10.71 1.94
CA VAL A 21 8.62 -10.85 2.76
C VAL A 21 8.74 -12.03 3.71
N ALA A 22 9.17 -13.20 3.23
CA ALA A 22 9.36 -14.40 4.07
C ALA A 22 10.32 -14.11 5.22
N LYS A 23 11.47 -13.47 4.93
CA LYS A 23 12.44 -13.03 5.94
C LYS A 23 11.83 -12.03 6.93
N ARG A 24 11.07 -11.05 6.44
CA ARG A 24 10.42 -10.00 7.26
C ARG A 24 9.39 -10.58 8.22
N LEU A 25 8.59 -11.56 7.76
CA LEU A 25 7.57 -12.24 8.55
C LEU A 25 8.11 -13.42 9.36
N LYS A 26 9.39 -13.76 9.21
CA LYS A 26 10.04 -14.94 9.83
C LYS A 26 9.30 -16.25 9.48
N LEU A 27 8.92 -16.38 8.21
CA LEU A 27 8.23 -17.54 7.67
C LEU A 27 9.11 -18.28 6.66
N PRO A 28 8.91 -19.59 6.47
CA PRO A 28 9.51 -20.29 5.36
C PRO A 28 8.95 -19.78 4.02
N LEU A 29 9.75 -19.81 2.95
CA LEU A 29 9.37 -19.26 1.65
C LEU A 29 8.08 -19.88 1.10
N GLN A 30 7.87 -21.18 1.35
CA GLN A 30 6.68 -21.92 0.91
C GLN A 30 5.40 -21.44 1.61
N ALA A 31 5.51 -20.87 2.82
CA ALA A 31 4.36 -20.33 3.55
C ALA A 31 3.86 -19.01 2.96
N VAL A 32 4.66 -18.32 2.13
CA VAL A 32 4.23 -17.13 1.41
C VAL A 32 3.64 -17.56 0.08
N LEU A 33 2.33 -17.52 -0.05
CA LEU A 33 1.61 -17.97 -1.25
C LEU A 33 1.65 -16.90 -2.35
N GLU A 34 1.31 -15.66 -2.00
CA GLU A 34 1.17 -14.56 -2.94
C GLU A 34 1.64 -13.25 -2.31
N VAL A 35 2.22 -12.38 -3.13
CA VAL A 35 2.64 -11.02 -2.73
C VAL A 35 2.11 -10.03 -3.77
N VAL A 36 1.24 -9.13 -3.34
CA VAL A 36 0.65 -8.08 -4.17
C VAL A 36 1.25 -6.73 -3.78
N VAL A 37 1.79 -6.01 -4.75
CA VAL A 37 2.32 -4.65 -4.53
C VAL A 37 1.16 -3.67 -4.52
N VAL A 38 0.89 -3.08 -3.36
CA VAL A 38 -0.14 -2.05 -3.18
C VAL A 38 0.42 -0.65 -3.46
N ARG A 39 1.66 -0.43 -3.01
CA ARG A 39 2.37 0.83 -3.21
C ARG A 39 3.86 0.57 -3.32
N LYS A 40 4.51 1.28 -4.23
CA LYS A 40 5.96 1.38 -4.36
C LYS A 40 6.34 2.85 -4.37
N ALA A 41 7.28 3.24 -3.54
CA ALA A 41 7.83 4.60 -3.49
C ALA A 41 9.34 4.53 -3.41
N ILE A 42 10.01 5.63 -3.75
CA ILE A 42 11.45 5.76 -3.61
C ILE A 42 11.73 6.63 -2.38
N ASP A 43 12.57 6.13 -1.49
CA ASP A 43 13.17 6.93 -0.42
C ASP A 43 14.61 7.24 -0.78
N ALA A 44 14.82 8.47 -1.28
CA ALA A 44 16.14 9.00 -1.66
C ALA A 44 16.67 9.99 -0.61
N ARG A 45 16.07 10.06 0.58
CA ARG A 45 16.53 10.97 1.63
C ARG A 45 17.91 10.56 2.13
N ARG A 46 18.88 11.46 1.97
CA ARG A 46 20.23 11.26 2.47
C ARG A 46 20.27 11.53 4.00
N ARG A 47 19.99 10.51 4.79
CA ARG A 47 20.26 10.51 6.23
C ARG A 47 21.47 9.60 6.48
N ASN A 48 22.57 10.15 7.01
CA ASN A 48 23.75 9.40 7.43
C ASN A 48 24.30 8.41 6.38
N ASN A 49 24.57 8.86 5.15
CA ASN A 49 25.05 8.00 4.04
C ASN A 49 24.14 6.81 3.70
N SER A 50 22.86 6.88 4.02
CA SER A 50 21.93 5.80 3.66
C SER A 50 21.77 5.68 2.15
N LYS A 51 21.78 4.44 1.67
CA LYS A 51 21.51 4.10 0.28
C LYS A 51 20.05 4.43 -0.09
N ILE A 52 19.81 4.70 -1.37
CA ILE A 52 18.45 4.84 -1.91
C ILE A 52 17.71 3.50 -1.72
N ASN A 53 16.48 3.57 -1.25
CA ASN A 53 15.64 2.39 -1.05
C ASN A 53 14.32 2.52 -1.80
N PHE A 54 13.80 1.41 -2.29
CA PHE A 54 12.38 1.27 -2.54
C PHE A 54 11.65 1.01 -1.24
N VAL A 55 10.54 1.69 -1.02
CA VAL A 55 9.65 1.46 0.13
C VAL A 55 8.34 0.91 -0.39
N TYR A 56 8.02 -0.30 0.03
CA TYR A 56 6.83 -1.01 -0.40
C TYR A 56 5.75 -1.04 0.67
N SER A 57 4.48 -0.99 0.21
CA SER A 57 3.34 -1.54 0.94
C SER A 57 2.85 -2.75 0.16
N LEU A 58 2.78 -3.90 0.82
CA LEU A 58 2.49 -5.19 0.20
C LEU A 58 1.30 -5.85 0.90
N ASP A 59 0.43 -6.47 0.13
CA ASP A 59 -0.55 -7.43 0.65
C ASP A 59 -0.04 -8.84 0.41
N VAL A 60 -0.02 -9.63 1.45
CA VAL A 60 0.60 -10.95 1.47
C VAL A 60 -0.44 -11.99 1.86
N ARG A 61 -0.57 -13.04 1.05
CA ARG A 61 -1.34 -14.24 1.39
C ARG A 61 -0.38 -15.30 1.90
N ILE A 62 -0.70 -15.87 3.03
CA ILE A 62 0.11 -16.93 3.67
C ILE A 62 -0.72 -18.21 3.85
N SER A 63 -0.04 -19.35 3.96
CA SER A 63 -0.68 -20.64 4.25
C SER A 63 -1.00 -20.83 5.73
N GLU A 64 -0.36 -20.06 6.61
CA GLU A 64 -0.55 -20.13 8.05
C GLU A 64 -1.74 -19.27 8.52
N ASN A 65 -2.11 -19.44 9.80
CA ASN A 65 -3.16 -18.62 10.41
C ASN A 65 -2.69 -17.17 10.57
N GLU A 66 -3.33 -16.27 9.82
CA GLU A 66 -3.01 -14.84 9.79
C GLU A 66 -3.10 -14.19 11.18
N GLN A 67 -4.10 -14.57 11.97
CA GLN A 67 -4.31 -14.01 13.30
C GLN A 67 -3.18 -14.39 14.27
N LYS A 68 -2.70 -15.63 14.21
CA LYS A 68 -1.53 -16.05 15.00
C LYS A 68 -0.28 -15.28 14.63
N LEU A 69 -0.10 -15.02 13.32
CA LEU A 69 1.06 -14.25 12.85
C LEU A 69 0.97 -12.79 13.30
N ILE A 70 -0.18 -12.15 13.15
CA ILE A 70 -0.38 -10.75 13.60
C ILE A 70 -0.11 -10.61 15.11
N ASN A 71 -0.52 -11.58 15.92
CA ASN A 71 -0.25 -11.55 17.35
C ASN A 71 1.26 -11.55 17.68
N LYS A 72 2.10 -12.23 16.85
CA LYS A 72 3.56 -12.16 16.99
C LYS A 72 4.12 -10.77 16.68
N PHE A 73 3.45 -10.00 15.81
CA PHE A 73 3.83 -8.65 15.38
C PHE A 73 3.02 -7.54 16.05
N LYS A 74 2.33 -7.80 17.16
CA LYS A 74 1.43 -6.84 17.84
C LYS A 74 2.09 -5.49 18.19
N LYS A 75 3.41 -5.46 18.36
CA LYS A 75 4.18 -4.23 18.63
C LYS A 75 4.64 -3.52 17.34
N ASP A 76 4.40 -4.09 16.19
CA ASP A 76 4.86 -3.55 14.89
C ASP A 76 3.68 -3.03 14.08
N ASN A 77 3.48 -1.73 14.13
CA ASN A 77 2.40 -1.03 13.43
C ASN A 77 2.47 -1.14 11.89
N ASN A 78 3.57 -1.69 11.34
CA ASN A 78 3.72 -1.90 9.90
C ASN A 78 3.18 -3.25 9.42
N VAL A 79 2.77 -4.14 10.33
CA VAL A 79 2.21 -5.46 10.00
C VAL A 79 0.81 -5.55 10.58
N MET A 80 -0.20 -5.65 9.71
CA MET A 80 -1.62 -5.65 10.10
C MET A 80 -2.44 -6.56 9.19
N ILE A 81 -3.67 -6.85 9.56
CA ILE A 81 -4.64 -7.45 8.63
C ILE A 81 -4.91 -6.45 7.50
N THR A 82 -4.95 -6.93 6.26
CA THR A 82 -5.30 -6.10 5.11
C THR A 82 -6.69 -5.49 5.32
N PRO A 83 -6.83 -4.16 5.34
CA PRO A 83 -8.12 -3.52 5.49
C PRO A 83 -9.00 -3.84 4.28
N ASN A 84 -10.24 -4.25 4.54
CA ASN A 84 -11.23 -4.41 3.49
C ASN A 84 -11.66 -3.02 3.01
N ARG A 85 -11.04 -2.53 1.94
CA ARG A 85 -11.44 -1.29 1.29
C ARG A 85 -12.59 -1.62 0.34
N GLN A 86 -13.81 -1.60 0.84
CA GLN A 86 -14.96 -1.41 -0.04
C GLN A 86 -14.83 -0.02 -0.65
N ARG A 87 -14.84 0.08 -1.98
CA ARG A 87 -15.02 1.38 -2.64
C ARG A 87 -16.40 1.86 -2.24
N GLU A 88 -16.46 2.98 -1.55
CA GLU A 88 -17.72 3.66 -1.34
C GLU A 88 -18.29 3.99 -2.73
N GLU A 89 -19.52 3.54 -2.99
CA GLU A 89 -20.23 3.97 -4.19
C GLU A 89 -20.50 5.47 -4.06
N ILE A 90 -20.04 6.21 -5.05
CA ILE A 90 -20.34 7.64 -5.12
C ILE A 90 -21.82 7.77 -5.48
N LEU A 91 -22.64 8.15 -4.52
CA LEU A 91 -24.04 8.46 -4.75
C LEU A 91 -24.12 9.85 -5.40
N TYR A 92 -24.50 9.89 -6.65
CA TYR A 92 -24.76 11.15 -7.35
C TYR A 92 -26.08 11.74 -6.87
N GLY A 93 -26.14 13.08 -6.75
CA GLY A 93 -27.39 13.75 -6.40
C GLY A 93 -28.39 13.75 -7.57
N ASP A 94 -29.69 13.73 -7.25
CA ASP A 94 -30.78 13.71 -8.23
C ASP A 94 -31.20 15.13 -8.71
N ILE A 95 -30.63 16.17 -8.13
CA ILE A 95 -30.98 17.56 -8.42
C ILE A 95 -30.27 18.02 -9.68
N LYS A 96 -31.03 18.30 -10.75
CA LYS A 96 -30.48 18.92 -11.96
C LYS A 96 -30.04 20.36 -11.68
N LEU A 97 -28.77 20.64 -11.93
CA LEU A 97 -28.22 21.97 -11.81
C LEU A 97 -28.79 22.88 -12.92
N LYS A 98 -29.16 24.12 -12.58
CA LYS A 98 -29.64 25.10 -13.57
C LYS A 98 -28.53 25.58 -14.51
N HIS A 99 -27.29 25.55 -14.04
CA HIS A 99 -26.08 25.95 -14.76
C HIS A 99 -24.97 24.94 -14.55
N ALA A 100 -24.05 24.87 -15.51
CA ALA A 100 -22.86 24.07 -15.37
C ALA A 100 -22.00 24.53 -14.17
N PRO A 101 -21.45 23.63 -13.36
CA PRO A 101 -20.56 24.03 -12.27
C PRO A 101 -19.27 24.67 -12.81
N ILE A 102 -18.75 25.64 -12.06
CA ILE A 102 -17.50 26.33 -12.40
C ILE A 102 -16.42 25.79 -11.45
N VAL A 103 -15.31 25.28 -12.00
CA VAL A 103 -14.16 24.84 -11.23
C VAL A 103 -13.08 25.91 -11.27
N ILE A 104 -12.76 26.50 -10.11
CA ILE A 104 -11.72 27.52 -9.98
C ILE A 104 -10.46 26.86 -9.42
N GLY A 105 -9.38 26.84 -10.19
CA GLY A 105 -8.08 26.30 -9.85
C GLY A 105 -7.69 25.08 -10.68
N LEU A 106 -6.45 25.07 -11.20
CA LEU A 106 -5.87 24.02 -12.05
C LEU A 106 -4.93 23.07 -11.29
N GLY A 107 -5.05 23.01 -9.97
CA GLY A 107 -4.35 21.99 -9.17
C GLY A 107 -4.94 20.59 -9.38
N PRO A 108 -4.30 19.53 -8.85
CA PRO A 108 -4.77 18.14 -9.02
C PRO A 108 -6.23 17.93 -8.61
N ALA A 109 -6.69 18.60 -7.55
CA ALA A 109 -8.07 18.52 -7.08
C ALA A 109 -9.05 19.19 -8.08
N GLY A 110 -8.70 20.36 -8.61
CA GLY A 110 -9.54 21.06 -9.60
C GLY A 110 -9.65 20.31 -10.91
N LEU A 111 -8.54 19.73 -11.40
CA LEU A 111 -8.54 18.90 -12.62
C LEU A 111 -9.41 17.65 -12.45
N LEU A 112 -9.30 16.96 -11.32
CA LEU A 112 -10.11 15.78 -11.04
C LEU A 112 -11.59 16.14 -10.85
N ALA A 113 -11.90 17.25 -10.18
CA ALA A 113 -13.27 17.74 -10.04
C ALA A 113 -13.87 18.05 -11.42
N ALA A 114 -13.16 18.77 -12.30
CA ALA A 114 -13.63 19.07 -13.65
C ALA A 114 -13.81 17.84 -14.53
N TYR A 115 -13.03 16.79 -14.29
CA TYR A 115 -13.15 15.51 -15.02
C TYR A 115 -14.36 14.68 -14.55
N THR A 116 -14.76 14.81 -13.28
CA THR A 116 -15.85 14.01 -12.69
C THR A 116 -17.23 14.67 -12.79
N LEU A 117 -17.28 16.00 -12.98
CA LEU A 117 -18.50 16.80 -13.17
C LEU A 117 -18.97 16.78 -14.63
#